data_f8eace6314c7458a5f794b5ead4db306
#
_entry.id   f8eace6314c7458a5f794b5ead4db306
#
_cell.length_a   1.000
_cell.length_b   1.000
_cell.length_c   1.000
_cell.angle_alpha   90.00
_cell.angle_beta   90.00
_cell.angle_gamma   90.00
#
_symmetry.space_group_name_H-M   'P 1'
#
loop_
_entity.id
_entity.type
_entity.pdbx_description
1 polymer ?
#
loop_
_entity_poly.entity_id
_entity_poly.type
_entity_poly.pdbx_seq_one_letter_code
_entity_poly.pdbx_strand_id
1 'polypeptide(L)'
;MEIAACHRLQLSYDSPCGGLHGHNWIITVYCKAKKLNADGMVCDFKHIKNAIHGKLDHSNLNEVLGFNPTAENIARWVVQRIPQCYKCKVQESEGNVAIYTSHNNAQADEL
;
A
#
# COMPACT_ATOMS: atom_id res chain seq x y z
N MET A 1 4.99 -7.85 -2.20
CA MET A 1 4.29 -8.82 -1.32
C MET A 1 2.88 -9.07 -1.82
N GLU A 2 2.33 -10.21 -1.51
CA GLU A 2 0.97 -10.56 -1.84
C GLU A 2 0.12 -10.65 -0.57
N ILE A 3 -1.09 -10.10 -0.61
CA ILE A 3 -2.06 -10.23 0.47
C ILE A 3 -3.40 -10.72 -0.07
N ALA A 4 -4.12 -11.49 0.74
CA ALA A 4 -5.50 -11.88 0.48
C ALA A 4 -6.39 -11.01 1.36
N ALA A 5 -7.26 -10.21 0.75
CA ALA A 5 -8.14 -9.32 1.49
C ALA A 5 -9.39 -8.99 0.70
N CYS A 6 -10.48 -8.77 1.43
CA CYS A 6 -11.74 -8.34 0.84
C CYS A 6 -11.97 -6.86 1.08
N HIS A 7 -12.78 -6.28 0.22
CA HIS A 7 -13.22 -4.90 0.35
C HIS A 7 -14.54 -4.67 -0.38
N ARG A 8 -15.16 -3.55 -0.09
CA ARG A 8 -16.21 -2.96 -0.90
C ARG A 8 -15.89 -1.50 -1.12
N LEU A 9 -16.24 -0.97 -2.29
CA LEU A 9 -16.00 0.41 -2.61
C LEU A 9 -17.22 1.27 -2.26
N GLN A 10 -16.95 2.43 -1.66
CA GLN A 10 -17.96 3.45 -1.42
C GLN A 10 -17.98 4.36 -2.65
N LEU A 11 -18.99 4.17 -3.51
CA LEU A 11 -19.07 4.84 -4.79
C LEU A 11 -20.28 5.76 -4.85
N SER A 12 -20.16 6.85 -5.62
CA SER A 12 -21.25 7.79 -5.88
C SER A 12 -22.22 7.30 -6.95
N TYR A 13 -21.98 6.11 -7.51
CA TYR A 13 -22.78 5.50 -8.57
C TYR A 13 -22.95 3.99 -8.32
N ASP A 14 -23.93 3.36 -8.95
CA ASP A 14 -24.15 1.94 -8.80
C ASP A 14 -23.10 1.13 -9.56
N SER A 15 -22.50 0.15 -8.87
CA SER A 15 -21.49 -0.73 -9.42
C SER A 15 -21.45 -2.03 -8.63
N PRO A 16 -21.14 -3.17 -9.28
CA PRO A 16 -20.86 -4.43 -8.57
C PRO A 16 -19.74 -4.30 -7.54
N CYS A 17 -18.81 -3.34 -7.72
CA CYS A 17 -17.70 -3.07 -6.78
C CYS A 17 -18.20 -2.51 -5.45
N GLY A 18 -19.45 -2.06 -5.35
CA GLY A 18 -20.08 -1.68 -4.08
C GLY A 18 -20.42 -2.88 -3.20
N GLY A 19 -20.44 -4.11 -3.74
CA GLY A 19 -20.59 -5.34 -2.97
C GLY A 19 -19.25 -5.82 -2.42
N LEU A 20 -19.29 -6.52 -1.29
CA LEU A 20 -18.09 -7.10 -0.69
C LEU A 20 -17.50 -8.18 -1.61
N HIS A 21 -16.23 -8.08 -1.93
CA HIS A 21 -15.52 -9.04 -2.76
C HIS A 21 -14.03 -9.09 -2.39
N GLY A 22 -13.35 -10.16 -2.76
CA GLY A 22 -11.96 -10.39 -2.41
C GLY A 22 -11.02 -10.44 -3.59
N HIS A 23 -9.77 -10.14 -3.31
CA HIS A 23 -8.68 -10.21 -4.28
C HIS A 23 -7.41 -10.75 -3.62
N ASN A 24 -6.50 -11.24 -4.45
CA ASN A 24 -5.11 -11.44 -4.08
C ASN A 24 -4.31 -10.23 -4.58
N TRP A 25 -4.05 -9.32 -3.68
CA TRP A 25 -3.41 -8.05 -3.98
C TRP A 25 -1.90 -8.22 -4.05
N ILE A 26 -1.25 -7.61 -5.02
CA ILE A 26 0.20 -7.54 -5.08
C ILE A 26 0.62 -6.10 -4.81
N ILE A 27 1.38 -5.91 -3.73
CA ILE A 27 1.82 -4.60 -3.28
C ILE A 27 3.33 -4.52 -3.43
N THR A 28 3.82 -3.55 -4.20
CA THR A 28 5.23 -3.30 -4.41
C THR A 28 5.60 -1.97 -3.78
N VAL A 29 6.52 -2.00 -2.83
CA VAL A 29 6.95 -0.85 -2.03
C VAL A 29 8.32 -0.41 -2.52
N TYR A 30 8.45 0.86 -2.90
CA TYR A 30 9.71 1.44 -3.38
C TYR A 30 10.22 2.42 -2.34
N CYS A 31 11.40 2.11 -1.79
CA CYS A 31 12.03 2.93 -0.76
C CYS A 31 13.38 3.46 -1.25
N LYS A 32 13.76 4.63 -0.76
CA LYS A 32 15.07 5.22 -1.03
C LYS A 32 15.54 6.01 0.18
N ALA A 33 16.84 6.19 0.29
CA ALA A 33 17.46 7.01 1.32
C ALA A 33 18.77 7.59 0.78
N LYS A 34 19.12 8.77 1.27
CA LYS A 34 20.35 9.45 0.84
C LYS A 34 21.60 8.65 1.22
N LYS A 35 21.56 7.95 2.35
CA LYS A 35 22.60 7.03 2.78
C LYS A 35 21.99 5.88 3.57
N LEU A 36 22.72 4.78 3.63
CA LEU A 36 22.29 3.60 4.37
C LEU A 36 22.40 3.83 5.88
N ASN A 37 21.59 3.10 6.63
CA ASN A 37 21.68 3.11 8.08
C ASN A 37 22.91 2.33 8.56
N ALA A 38 23.10 2.22 9.89
CA ALA A 38 24.25 1.54 10.48
C ALA A 38 24.37 0.06 10.08
N ASP A 39 23.26 -0.55 9.70
CA ASP A 39 23.22 -1.97 9.28
C ASP A 39 23.34 -2.15 7.76
N GLY A 40 23.54 -1.07 7.02
CA GLY A 40 23.70 -1.12 5.57
C GLY A 40 22.38 -1.23 4.82
N MET A 41 21.28 -0.73 5.38
CA MET A 41 19.94 -0.81 4.80
C MET A 41 19.32 0.56 4.59
N VAL A 42 18.47 0.68 3.57
CA VAL A 42 17.53 1.80 3.46
C VAL A 42 16.46 1.64 4.54
N CYS A 43 15.88 0.46 4.63
CA CYS A 43 15.01 0.02 5.72
C CYS A 43 14.92 -1.51 5.70
N ASP A 44 14.53 -2.09 6.83
CA ASP A 44 14.45 -3.55 6.96
C ASP A 44 13.19 -4.06 6.23
N PHE A 45 13.37 -5.01 5.31
CA PHE A 45 12.25 -5.65 4.60
C PHE A 45 11.23 -6.25 5.55
N LYS A 46 11.68 -6.79 6.69
CA LYS A 46 10.80 -7.36 7.70
C LYS A 46 9.89 -6.29 8.33
N HIS A 47 10.41 -5.10 8.57
CA HIS A 47 9.63 -3.98 9.10
C HIS A 47 8.57 -3.54 8.08
N ILE A 48 8.93 -3.47 6.80
CA ILE A 48 8.00 -3.15 5.72
C ILE A 48 6.88 -4.21 5.70
N LYS A 49 7.26 -5.47 5.69
CA LYS A 49 6.31 -6.58 5.64
C LYS A 49 5.37 -6.57 6.84
N ASN A 50 5.89 -6.37 8.05
CA ASN A 50 5.06 -6.32 9.25
C ASN A 50 4.10 -5.13 9.23
N ALA A 51 4.54 -3.98 8.73
CA ALA A 51 3.72 -2.78 8.68
C ALA A 51 2.56 -2.91 7.68
N ILE A 52 2.74 -3.61 6.59
CA ILE A 52 1.78 -3.73 5.49
C ILE A 52 1.06 -5.08 5.54
N HIS A 53 1.80 -6.17 5.35
CA HIS A 53 1.24 -7.53 5.31
C HIS A 53 0.57 -7.89 6.63
N GLY A 54 1.20 -7.57 7.75
CA GLY A 54 0.67 -7.86 9.07
C GLY A 54 -0.66 -7.16 9.37
N LYS A 55 -0.92 -6.02 8.72
CA LYS A 55 -2.17 -5.28 8.89
C LYS A 55 -3.24 -5.69 7.88
N LEU A 56 -2.86 -5.94 6.64
CA LEU A 56 -3.80 -6.09 5.54
C LEU A 56 -4.14 -7.53 5.17
N ASP A 57 -3.20 -8.48 5.37
CA ASP A 57 -3.41 -9.86 4.96
C ASP A 57 -4.52 -10.53 5.77
N HIS A 58 -5.36 -11.29 5.09
CA HIS A 58 -6.52 -11.97 5.69
C HIS A 58 -7.47 -11.02 6.42
N SER A 59 -7.66 -9.81 5.88
CA SER A 59 -8.53 -8.81 6.49
C SER A 59 -9.66 -8.38 5.59
N ASN A 60 -10.64 -7.69 6.19
CA ASN A 60 -11.58 -6.84 5.50
C ASN A 60 -11.01 -5.42 5.51
N LEU A 61 -10.61 -4.92 4.35
CA LEU A 61 -9.92 -3.63 4.25
C LEU A 61 -10.78 -2.46 4.74
N ASN A 62 -12.11 -2.56 4.60
CA ASN A 62 -13.01 -1.53 5.10
C ASN A 62 -12.98 -1.43 6.63
N GLU A 63 -12.69 -2.53 7.33
CA GLU A 63 -12.62 -2.56 8.79
C GLU A 63 -11.27 -2.08 9.32
N VAL A 64 -10.18 -2.41 8.62
CA VAL A 64 -8.82 -2.10 9.11
C VAL A 64 -8.28 -0.78 8.63
N LEU A 65 -8.87 -0.20 7.57
CA LEU A 65 -8.49 1.11 7.02
C LEU A 65 -9.64 2.09 7.23
N GLY A 66 -9.30 3.31 7.63
CA GLY A 66 -10.29 4.36 7.91
C GLY A 66 -10.72 5.16 6.69
N PHE A 67 -10.66 4.59 5.50
CA PHE A 67 -10.98 5.28 4.25
C PHE A 67 -11.53 4.28 3.22
N ASN A 68 -12.05 4.80 2.11
CA ASN A 68 -12.51 3.98 0.98
C ASN A 68 -11.32 3.20 0.39
N PRO A 69 -11.31 1.86 0.47
CA PRO A 69 -10.12 1.07 0.14
C PRO A 69 -9.97 0.80 -1.37
N THR A 70 -9.83 1.87 -2.14
CA THR A 70 -9.43 1.78 -3.55
C THR A 70 -7.95 1.41 -3.64
N ALA A 71 -7.51 0.88 -4.76
CA ALA A 71 -6.09 0.59 -4.99
C ALA A 71 -5.24 1.85 -4.84
N GLU A 72 -5.74 2.99 -5.32
CA GLU A 72 -5.07 4.29 -5.22
C GLU A 72 -4.90 4.73 -3.77
N ASN A 73 -5.95 4.65 -2.97
CA ASN A 73 -5.92 5.03 -1.57
C ASN A 73 -5.05 4.08 -0.74
N ILE A 74 -5.03 2.80 -1.06
CA ILE A 74 -4.14 1.82 -0.43
C ILE A 74 -2.69 2.15 -0.75
N ALA A 75 -2.37 2.46 -2.01
CA ALA A 75 -1.01 2.84 -2.41
C ALA A 75 -0.54 4.08 -1.65
N ARG A 76 -1.39 5.10 -1.54
CA ARG A 76 -1.09 6.32 -0.76
C ARG A 76 -0.86 6.00 0.71
N TRP A 77 -1.69 5.17 1.30
CA TRP A 77 -1.56 4.77 2.70
C TRP A 77 -0.22 4.07 2.96
N VAL A 78 0.21 3.19 2.05
CA VAL A 78 1.51 2.51 2.16
C VAL A 78 2.66 3.52 2.15
N VAL A 79 2.64 4.47 1.22
CA VAL A 79 3.67 5.50 1.13
C VAL A 79 3.72 6.35 2.40
N GLN A 80 2.57 6.68 2.96
CA GLN A 80 2.49 7.47 4.21
C GLN A 80 2.92 6.68 5.44
N ARG A 81 2.79 5.35 5.41
CA ARG A 81 3.08 4.49 6.55
C ARG A 81 4.57 4.15 6.67
N ILE A 82 5.29 4.07 5.58
CA ILE A 82 6.71 3.72 5.55
C ILE A 82 7.54 4.99 5.31
N PRO A 83 8.37 5.42 6.28
CA PRO A 83 9.07 6.71 6.17
C PRO A 83 9.97 6.85 4.94
N GLN A 84 10.64 5.77 4.52
CA GLN A 84 11.55 5.79 3.38
C GLN A 84 10.83 5.53 2.05
N CYS A 85 9.56 5.22 2.08
CA CYS A 85 8.80 4.90 0.89
C CYS A 85 8.42 6.18 0.12
N TYR A 86 8.71 6.19 -1.17
CA TYR A 86 8.36 7.31 -2.04
C TYR A 86 7.34 6.91 -3.12
N LYS A 87 7.13 5.61 -3.32
CA LYS A 87 6.26 5.10 -4.38
C LYS A 87 5.71 3.74 -3.98
N CYS A 88 4.45 3.51 -4.31
CA CYS A 88 3.82 2.21 -4.10
C CYS A 88 2.97 1.85 -5.31
N LYS A 89 3.11 0.61 -5.76
CA LYS A 89 2.29 0.01 -6.81
C LYS A 89 1.37 -1.02 -6.15
N VAL A 90 0.07 -0.88 -6.39
CA VAL A 90 -0.95 -1.81 -5.88
C VAL A 90 -1.67 -2.43 -7.07
N GLN A 91 -1.53 -3.73 -7.21
CA GLN A 91 -2.29 -4.51 -8.18
C GLN A 91 -3.44 -5.19 -7.46
N GLU A 92 -4.67 -4.78 -7.77
CA GLU A 92 -5.88 -5.40 -7.23
C GLU A 92 -6.12 -6.76 -7.87
N SER A 93 -6.00 -6.81 -9.20
CA SER A 93 -6.13 -8.00 -10.02
C SER A 93 -5.36 -7.78 -11.32
N GLU A 94 -5.24 -8.81 -12.16
CA GLU A 94 -4.55 -8.68 -13.44
C GLU A 94 -5.13 -7.53 -14.26
N GLY A 95 -4.26 -6.62 -14.69
CA GLY A 95 -4.65 -5.45 -15.49
C GLY A 95 -5.20 -4.27 -14.69
N ASN A 96 -5.44 -4.42 -13.39
CA ASN A 96 -5.98 -3.35 -12.54
C ASN A 96 -4.91 -2.93 -11.51
N VAL A 97 -4.14 -1.91 -11.87
CA VAL A 97 -2.97 -1.46 -11.14
C VAL A 97 -3.06 0.04 -10.88
N ALA A 98 -2.75 0.44 -9.66
CA ALA A 98 -2.60 1.83 -9.28
C ALA A 98 -1.19 2.09 -8.76
N ILE A 99 -0.65 3.27 -9.05
CA ILE A 99 0.66 3.71 -8.56
C ILE A 99 0.48 5.06 -7.90
N TYR A 100 1.01 5.20 -6.70
CA TYR A 100 1.09 6.47 -5.99
C TYR A 100 2.55 6.82 -5.75
N THR A 101 2.92 8.05 -6.08
CA THR A 101 4.26 8.58 -5.84
C THR A 101 4.14 9.83 -4.98
N SER A 102 4.88 9.88 -3.87
CA SER A 102 4.92 11.03 -2.99
C SER A 102 6.15 11.87 -3.29
N HIS A 103 5.95 13.18 -3.39
CA HIS A 103 7.04 14.14 -3.48
C HIS A 103 7.36 14.79 -2.13
N ASN A 104 6.57 14.46 -1.10
CA ASN A 104 6.63 15.11 0.22
C ASN A 104 7.19 14.21 1.33
N ASN A 105 7.69 13.02 1.01
CA ASN A 105 8.38 12.18 1.97
C ASN A 105 9.77 12.74 2.20
N ALA A 106 9.99 13.39 3.35
CA ALA A 106 11.24 14.11 3.64
C ALA A 106 12.48 13.21 3.56
N GLN A 107 12.37 11.94 3.95
CA GLN A 107 13.52 11.02 3.91
C GLN A 107 13.83 10.57 2.49
N ALA A 108 12.83 10.46 1.63
CA ALA A 108 13.00 10.15 0.22
C ALA A 108 13.46 11.37 -0.58
N ASP A 109 12.97 12.55 -0.22
CA ASP A 109 13.28 13.81 -0.93
C ASP A 109 14.71 14.31 -0.67
N GLU A 110 15.37 13.79 0.34
CA GLU A 110 16.78 14.10 0.63
C GLU A 110 17.75 13.53 -0.41
N LEU A 111 17.28 12.70 -1.29
CA LEU A 111 18.07 12.23 -2.43
C LEU A 111 18.15 13.32 -3.50
#